data_66e9b60b76ddbec130b6050d48a7081e
#
_entry.id   66e9b60b76ddbec130b6050d48a7081e
#
_cell.length_a   1.000
_cell.length_b   1.000
_cell.length_c   1.000
_cell.angle_alpha   90.00
_cell.angle_beta   90.00
_cell.angle_gamma   90.00
#
_symmetry.space_group_name_H-M   'P 1'
#
loop_
_entity.id
_entity.type
_entity.pdbx_description
1 polymer ?
#
loop_
_entity_poly.entity_id
_entity_poly.type
_entity_poly.pdbx_seq_one_letter_code
_entity_poly.pdbx_strand_id
1 'polypeptide(L)'
;MKYKKIVSLCKEEKTIVSSASDSGELTWFGTRKALYPAYGLPVMDASEILRMNDVPEDKLEEYSMINISFDFDVDRLEKGYDQVIEPLNMQIEIRGTKYKLFCEADKAVLFIESAYTAPYADVTEEKLYILRETPAGLRYIVVLRGLTPLAVLIPQDIPAVDMLYMEASMISSTA
;
A
#
# COMPACT_ATOMS: atom_id res chain seq x y z
N MET A 1 5.36 13.30 -2.24
CA MET A 1 5.63 11.84 -2.05
C MET A 1 7.12 11.61 -1.84
N LYS A 2 7.51 10.68 -0.95
CA LYS A 2 8.92 10.41 -0.63
C LYS A 2 9.39 9.10 -1.27
N TYR A 3 9.91 9.15 -2.50
CA TYR A 3 10.40 7.96 -3.22
C TYR A 3 11.45 7.17 -2.45
N LYS A 4 12.36 7.84 -1.73
CA LYS A 4 13.35 7.14 -0.88
C LYS A 4 12.72 6.20 0.14
N LYS A 5 11.55 6.54 0.70
CA LYS A 5 10.83 5.66 1.63
C LYS A 5 10.25 4.43 0.93
N ILE A 6 9.74 4.58 -0.30
CA ILE A 6 9.24 3.46 -1.08
C ILE A 6 10.38 2.47 -1.36
N VAL A 7 11.51 3.00 -1.84
CA VAL A 7 12.69 2.15 -2.11
C VAL A 7 13.22 1.50 -0.83
N SER A 8 13.18 2.18 0.32
CA SER A 8 13.55 1.57 1.60
C SER A 8 12.67 0.36 1.94
N LEU A 9 11.36 0.46 1.73
CA LEU A 9 10.44 -0.66 1.89
C LEU A 9 10.78 -1.82 0.94
N CYS A 10 11.06 -1.52 -0.33
CA CYS A 10 11.47 -2.54 -1.30
C CYS A 10 12.79 -3.23 -0.88
N LYS A 11 13.75 -2.46 -0.35
CA LYS A 11 15.04 -3.00 0.14
C LYS A 11 14.87 -3.88 1.38
N GLU A 12 14.00 -3.49 2.29
CA GLU A 12 13.69 -4.26 3.50
C GLU A 12 13.01 -5.59 3.18
N GLU A 13 12.04 -5.58 2.27
CA GLU A 13 11.34 -6.80 1.84
C GLU A 13 12.10 -7.61 0.79
N LYS A 14 13.21 -7.12 0.26
CA LYS A 14 13.93 -7.71 -0.88
C LYS A 14 13.00 -8.02 -2.05
N THR A 15 12.00 -7.17 -2.25
CA THR A 15 10.99 -7.33 -3.29
C THR A 15 10.66 -5.98 -3.90
N ILE A 16 10.63 -5.93 -5.22
CA ILE A 16 10.13 -4.78 -5.96
C ILE A 16 9.12 -5.24 -6.99
N VAL A 17 7.94 -4.62 -6.94
CA VAL A 17 6.88 -4.77 -7.93
C VAL A 17 6.86 -3.49 -8.75
N SER A 18 6.86 -3.61 -10.06
CA SER A 18 6.66 -2.47 -10.97
C SER A 18 5.54 -2.75 -11.96
N SER A 19 4.86 -1.70 -12.36
CA SER A 19 3.83 -1.74 -13.39
C SER A 19 3.92 -0.47 -14.21
N ALA A 20 4.00 -0.59 -15.52
CA ALA A 20 3.78 0.53 -16.43
C ALA A 20 2.27 0.65 -16.69
N SER A 21 1.74 1.87 -16.76
CA SER A 21 0.38 2.08 -17.28
C SER A 21 0.30 1.67 -18.75
N ASP A 22 -0.89 1.29 -19.21
CA ASP A 22 -1.10 0.92 -20.63
C ASP A 22 -0.77 2.07 -21.59
N SER A 23 -0.92 3.32 -21.14
CA SER A 23 -0.46 4.51 -21.87
C SER A 23 1.06 4.64 -21.92
N GLY A 24 1.82 3.88 -21.11
CA GLY A 24 3.27 4.02 -20.99
C GLY A 24 3.74 5.35 -20.36
N GLU A 25 2.85 6.11 -19.75
CA GLU A 25 3.15 7.45 -19.21
C GLU A 25 3.52 7.45 -17.73
N LEU A 26 3.10 6.45 -16.99
CA LEU A 26 3.30 6.38 -15.55
C LEU A 26 3.74 4.99 -15.10
N THR A 27 4.81 4.94 -14.33
CA THR A 27 5.21 3.72 -13.62
C THR A 27 4.61 3.73 -12.22
N TRP A 28 4.10 2.59 -11.80
CA TRP A 28 3.80 2.30 -10.41
C TRP A 28 4.88 1.37 -9.88
N PHE A 29 5.36 1.61 -8.67
CA PHE A 29 6.28 0.67 -8.05
C PHE A 29 6.12 0.62 -6.54
N GLY A 30 6.60 -0.45 -5.95
CA GLY A 30 6.53 -0.68 -4.51
C GLY A 30 6.82 -2.13 -4.15
N THR A 31 6.07 -2.65 -3.19
CA THR A 31 6.18 -4.02 -2.71
C THR A 31 4.91 -4.81 -3.06
N ARG A 32 4.82 -6.06 -2.62
CA ARG A 32 3.58 -6.84 -2.77
C ARG A 32 2.42 -6.32 -1.93
N LYS A 33 2.70 -5.44 -0.96
CA LYS A 33 1.70 -4.89 -0.02
C LYS A 33 1.27 -3.47 -0.36
N ALA A 34 2.07 -2.75 -1.17
CA ALA A 34 1.75 -1.38 -1.55
C ALA A 34 2.43 -0.97 -2.85
N LEU A 35 1.71 -0.25 -3.71
CA LEU A 35 2.21 0.37 -4.93
C LEU A 35 2.01 1.89 -4.86
N TYR A 36 2.94 2.62 -5.47
CA TYR A 36 2.94 4.09 -5.47
C TYR A 36 3.25 4.60 -6.86
N PRO A 37 2.57 5.66 -7.32
CA PRO A 37 2.82 6.24 -8.63
C PRO A 37 4.15 7.02 -8.64
N ALA A 38 4.94 6.85 -9.68
CA ALA A 38 6.23 7.49 -9.87
C ALA A 38 6.10 8.82 -10.65
N TYR A 39 5.30 9.74 -10.17
CA TYR A 39 5.10 11.04 -10.81
C TYR A 39 6.41 11.79 -11.04
N GLY A 40 6.62 12.27 -12.27
CA GLY A 40 7.80 13.04 -12.64
C GLY A 40 9.08 12.24 -12.82
N LEU A 41 9.00 10.92 -12.75
CA LEU A 41 10.09 10.02 -13.11
C LEU A 41 9.84 9.43 -14.51
N PRO A 42 10.89 9.08 -15.26
CA PRO A 42 10.73 8.34 -16.49
C PRO A 42 10.09 6.97 -16.23
N VAL A 43 9.53 6.37 -17.25
CA VAL A 43 9.06 4.98 -17.16
C VAL A 43 10.27 4.07 -16.97
N MET A 44 10.25 3.26 -15.93
CA MET A 44 11.37 2.43 -15.51
C MET A 44 10.88 1.03 -15.13
N ASP A 45 11.71 0.04 -15.41
CA ASP A 45 11.51 -1.29 -14.87
C ASP A 45 12.04 -1.43 -13.42
N ALA A 46 11.78 -2.59 -12.81
CA ALA A 46 12.17 -2.86 -11.42
C ALA A 46 13.70 -2.75 -11.22
N SER A 47 14.51 -3.21 -12.19
CA SER A 47 15.96 -3.18 -12.08
C SER A 47 16.52 -1.76 -12.19
N GLU A 48 15.95 -0.96 -13.07
CA GLU A 48 16.32 0.46 -13.24
C GLU A 48 16.00 1.27 -11.99
N ILE A 49 14.84 1.03 -11.37
CA ILE A 49 14.48 1.68 -10.10
C ILE A 49 15.49 1.34 -9.00
N LEU A 50 15.90 0.07 -8.89
CA LEU A 50 16.88 -0.34 -7.88
C LEU A 50 18.25 0.27 -8.13
N ARG A 51 18.76 0.26 -9.40
CA ARG A 51 20.03 0.88 -9.78
C ARG A 51 20.04 2.38 -9.50
N MET A 52 18.97 3.08 -9.85
CA MET A 52 18.83 4.52 -9.60
C MET A 52 18.87 4.88 -8.11
N ASN A 53 18.66 3.91 -7.24
CA ASN A 53 18.68 4.06 -5.79
C ASN A 53 19.86 3.32 -5.13
N ASP A 54 21.00 3.29 -5.80
CA ASP A 54 22.28 2.80 -5.28
C ASP A 54 22.27 1.30 -4.86
N VAL A 55 21.48 0.46 -5.52
CA VAL A 55 21.60 -0.99 -5.38
C VAL A 55 22.65 -1.49 -6.38
N PRO A 56 23.78 -2.07 -5.90
CA PRO A 56 24.82 -2.59 -6.78
C PRO A 56 24.30 -3.73 -7.68
N GLU A 57 24.87 -3.84 -8.89
CA GLU A 57 24.46 -4.83 -9.89
C GLU A 57 24.54 -6.27 -9.37
N ASP A 58 25.61 -6.58 -8.64
CA ASP A 58 25.85 -7.88 -8.02
C ASP A 58 24.85 -8.24 -6.91
N LYS A 59 24.08 -7.26 -6.43
CA LYS A 59 23.02 -7.46 -5.42
C LYS A 59 21.61 -7.52 -5.99
N LEU A 60 21.44 -7.24 -7.28
CA LEU A 60 20.10 -7.27 -7.89
C LEU A 60 19.46 -8.66 -7.82
N GLU A 61 20.27 -9.73 -7.90
CA GLU A 61 19.81 -11.12 -7.81
C GLU A 61 19.21 -11.47 -6.43
N GLU A 62 19.50 -10.67 -5.38
CA GLU A 62 18.88 -10.85 -4.06
C GLU A 62 17.42 -10.39 -4.02
N TYR A 63 16.94 -9.67 -5.04
CA TYR A 63 15.60 -9.09 -5.08
C TYR A 63 14.65 -9.92 -5.93
N SER A 64 13.45 -10.14 -5.40
CA SER A 64 12.32 -10.62 -6.19
C SER A 64 11.77 -9.46 -7.03
N MET A 65 12.06 -9.44 -8.32
CA MET A 65 11.58 -8.41 -9.26
C MET A 65 10.33 -8.92 -9.96
N ILE A 66 9.22 -8.20 -9.81
CA ILE A 66 7.90 -8.58 -10.33
C ILE A 66 7.40 -7.45 -11.22
N ASN A 67 7.23 -7.74 -12.50
CA ASN A 67 6.57 -6.83 -13.42
C ASN A 67 5.12 -7.29 -13.61
N ILE A 68 4.18 -6.40 -13.33
CA ILE A 68 2.75 -6.67 -13.50
C ILE A 68 2.16 -5.73 -14.54
N SER A 69 1.16 -6.20 -15.27
CA SER A 69 0.26 -5.31 -15.99
C SER A 69 -0.84 -4.93 -15.01
N PHE A 70 -0.83 -3.70 -14.55
CA PHE A 70 -1.83 -3.17 -13.66
C PHE A 70 -2.33 -1.87 -14.23
N ASP A 71 -3.53 -1.91 -14.78
CA ASP A 71 -4.23 -0.72 -15.19
C ASP A 71 -5.02 -0.17 -14.01
N PHE A 72 -4.52 0.94 -13.50
CA PHE A 72 -5.20 1.67 -12.46
C PHE A 72 -6.06 2.76 -13.13
N ASP A 73 -7.24 2.38 -13.53
CA ASP A 73 -8.23 3.32 -14.03
C ASP A 73 -8.81 4.11 -12.84
N VAL A 74 -8.26 5.31 -12.64
CA VAL A 74 -8.77 6.25 -11.61
C VAL A 74 -10.17 6.71 -11.97
N ASP A 75 -10.49 6.77 -13.27
CA ASP A 75 -11.78 7.29 -13.77
C ASP A 75 -12.92 6.27 -13.63
N ARG A 76 -12.58 4.99 -13.44
CA ARG A 76 -13.55 3.95 -13.08
C ARG A 76 -13.91 3.99 -11.60
N LEU A 77 -14.52 5.06 -11.17
CA LEU A 77 -15.46 5.01 -10.03
C LEU A 77 -16.69 4.22 -10.51
N GLU A 78 -16.53 2.93 -10.70
CA GLU A 78 -17.64 2.06 -11.10
C GLU A 78 -18.71 2.13 -10.02
N LYS A 79 -19.82 2.72 -10.37
CA LYS A 79 -21.02 2.79 -9.52
C LYS A 79 -21.37 1.37 -9.06
N GLY A 80 -21.06 1.06 -7.82
CA GLY A 80 -21.52 -0.15 -7.16
C GLY A 80 -20.45 -1.06 -6.54
N TYR A 81 -19.16 -0.91 -6.85
CA TYR A 81 -18.08 -1.72 -6.28
C TYR A 81 -17.08 -0.93 -5.44
N ASP A 82 -17.13 0.39 -5.51
CA ASP A 82 -16.23 1.27 -4.77
C ASP A 82 -16.87 1.65 -3.43
N GLN A 83 -16.23 1.30 -2.33
CA GLN A 83 -16.65 1.66 -1.01
C GLN A 83 -15.69 2.69 -0.41
N VAL A 84 -16.20 3.87 -0.06
CA VAL A 84 -15.43 4.83 0.72
C VAL A 84 -15.29 4.28 2.14
N ILE A 85 -14.05 4.23 2.62
CA ILE A 85 -13.71 3.79 3.97
C ILE A 85 -12.98 4.90 4.72
N GLU A 86 -13.04 4.85 6.04
CA GLU A 86 -12.42 5.86 6.88
C GLU A 86 -11.30 5.26 7.73
N PRO A 87 -10.15 5.97 7.85
CA PRO A 87 -9.13 5.58 8.80
C PRO A 87 -9.63 5.79 10.22
N LEU A 88 -9.49 4.79 11.05
CA LEU A 88 -9.73 4.95 12.49
C LEU A 88 -8.58 5.76 13.10
N ASN A 89 -8.91 6.66 14.05
CA ASN A 89 -7.91 7.46 14.74
C ASN A 89 -7.20 6.63 15.84
N MET A 90 -6.80 5.43 15.47
CA MET A 90 -6.05 4.52 16.35
C MET A 90 -5.04 3.73 15.54
N GLN A 91 -4.00 3.30 16.24
CA GLN A 91 -2.95 2.44 15.72
C GLN A 91 -2.73 1.33 16.73
N ILE A 92 -2.52 0.13 16.23
CA ILE A 92 -2.22 -1.03 17.06
C ILE A 92 -0.82 -1.55 16.72
N GLU A 93 -0.24 -2.27 17.65
CA GLU A 93 1.03 -2.96 17.45
C GLU A 93 0.85 -4.46 17.72
N ILE A 94 1.22 -5.28 16.74
CA ILE A 94 1.15 -6.74 16.84
C ILE A 94 2.54 -7.27 16.48
N ARG A 95 3.18 -7.97 17.44
CA ARG A 95 4.52 -8.55 17.26
C ARG A 95 5.57 -7.55 16.75
N GLY A 96 5.52 -6.31 17.22
CA GLY A 96 6.44 -5.24 16.81
C GLY A 96 6.06 -4.53 15.51
N THR A 97 5.05 -5.00 14.79
CA THR A 97 4.54 -4.34 13.58
C THR A 97 3.36 -3.43 13.92
N LYS A 98 3.43 -2.18 13.48
CA LYS A 98 2.38 -1.18 13.71
C LYS A 98 1.41 -1.15 12.54
N TYR A 99 0.11 -1.17 12.85
CA TYR A 99 -0.97 -1.14 11.87
C TYR A 99 -1.86 0.06 12.04
N LYS A 100 -2.23 0.69 10.94
CA LYS A 100 -3.37 1.60 10.84
C LYS A 100 -4.63 0.80 10.51
N LEU A 101 -5.73 1.20 11.13
CA LEU A 101 -7.01 0.53 10.96
C LEU A 101 -7.92 1.37 10.08
N PHE A 102 -8.69 0.70 9.24
CA PHE A 102 -9.73 1.30 8.43
C PHE A 102 -11.04 0.56 8.68
N CYS A 103 -12.14 1.29 8.70
CA CYS A 103 -13.46 0.73 8.94
C CYS A 103 -14.28 0.70 7.65
N GLU A 104 -14.86 -0.44 7.37
CA GLU A 104 -15.85 -0.61 6.30
C GLU A 104 -17.26 -0.23 6.79
N ALA A 105 -18.19 -0.07 5.85
CA ALA A 105 -19.58 0.28 6.18
C ALA A 105 -20.29 -0.81 7.03
N ASP A 106 -19.91 -2.07 6.86
CA ASP A 106 -20.39 -3.21 7.67
C ASP A 106 -19.67 -3.38 9.01
N LYS A 107 -18.78 -2.42 9.35
CA LYS A 107 -17.91 -2.41 10.53
C LYS A 107 -16.78 -3.44 10.53
N ALA A 108 -16.50 -4.10 9.41
CA ALA A 108 -15.28 -4.88 9.28
C ALA A 108 -14.05 -3.97 9.36
N VAL A 109 -12.98 -4.45 9.97
CA VAL A 109 -11.75 -3.68 10.17
C VAL A 109 -10.65 -4.23 9.27
N LEU A 110 -10.05 -3.33 8.51
CA LEU A 110 -8.92 -3.61 7.64
C LEU A 110 -7.63 -3.12 8.29
N PHE A 111 -6.58 -3.90 8.17
CA PHE A 111 -5.28 -3.63 8.77
C PHE A 111 -4.27 -3.28 7.68
N ILE A 112 -3.69 -2.08 7.76
CA ILE A 112 -2.61 -1.64 6.89
C ILE A 112 -1.38 -1.39 7.74
N GLU A 113 -0.29 -2.07 7.44
CA GLU A 113 0.97 -1.83 8.11
C GLU A 113 1.41 -0.37 7.95
N SER A 114 1.68 0.31 9.05
CA SER A 114 1.88 1.77 9.09
C SER A 114 3.05 2.24 8.23
N ALA A 115 4.06 1.39 8.03
CA ALA A 115 5.19 1.66 7.17
C ALA A 115 4.77 2.02 5.73
N TYR A 116 3.74 1.37 5.21
CA TYR A 116 3.23 1.63 3.84
C TYR A 116 2.44 2.95 3.69
N THR A 117 2.12 3.62 4.79
CA THR A 117 1.51 4.96 4.72
C THR A 117 2.57 6.08 4.79
N ALA A 118 3.80 5.75 5.15
CA ALA A 118 4.89 6.71 5.32
C ALA A 118 5.31 7.47 4.04
N PRO A 119 5.27 6.89 2.82
CA PRO A 119 5.64 7.59 1.59
C PRO A 119 4.78 8.81 1.27
N TYR A 120 3.51 8.84 1.70
CA TYR A 120 2.59 9.96 1.48
C TYR A 120 2.15 10.66 2.77
N ALA A 121 2.83 10.39 3.89
CA ALA A 121 2.47 10.96 5.20
C ALA A 121 2.54 12.49 5.23
N ASP A 122 3.42 13.10 4.42
CA ASP A 122 3.59 14.57 4.36
C ASP A 122 2.51 15.27 3.52
N VAL A 123 1.64 14.53 2.86
CA VAL A 123 0.49 15.12 2.16
C VAL A 123 -0.51 15.57 3.23
N THR A 124 -0.67 16.89 3.38
CA THR A 124 -1.50 17.52 4.43
C THR A 124 -2.96 17.66 4.02
N GLU A 125 -3.22 17.64 2.71
CA GLU A 125 -4.58 17.71 2.18
C GLU A 125 -5.36 16.45 2.54
N GLU A 126 -6.67 16.59 2.58
CA GLU A 126 -7.60 15.50 2.84
C GLU A 126 -7.39 14.34 1.85
N LYS A 127 -7.36 13.14 2.38
CA LYS A 127 -7.19 11.91 1.61
C LYS A 127 -8.50 11.14 1.58
N LEU A 128 -8.88 10.71 0.39
CA LEU A 128 -9.98 9.79 0.19
C LEU A 128 -9.42 8.37 0.11
N TYR A 129 -10.03 7.45 0.84
CA TYR A 129 -9.68 6.03 0.83
C TYR A 129 -10.83 5.24 0.23
N ILE A 130 -10.56 4.49 -0.82
CA ILE A 130 -11.56 3.72 -1.55
C ILE A 130 -11.16 2.26 -1.51
N LEU A 131 -11.99 1.43 -0.91
CA LEU A 131 -11.85 -0.01 -0.95
C LEU A 131 -12.40 -0.55 -2.26
N ARG A 132 -11.62 -1.39 -2.92
CA ARG A 132 -11.95 -2.06 -4.16
C ARG A 132 -11.65 -3.55 -4.07
N GLU A 133 -12.27 -4.30 -4.94
CA GLU A 133 -12.01 -5.73 -5.10
C GLU A 133 -11.79 -6.07 -6.57
N THR A 134 -10.78 -6.88 -6.84
CA THR A 134 -10.56 -7.41 -8.20
C THR A 134 -11.55 -8.52 -8.50
N PRO A 135 -11.78 -8.86 -9.79
CA PRO A 135 -12.60 -10.01 -10.15
C PRO A 135 -12.13 -11.35 -9.54
N ALA A 136 -10.87 -11.42 -9.14
CA ALA A 136 -10.28 -12.60 -8.48
C ALA A 136 -10.45 -12.57 -6.93
N GLY A 137 -11.17 -11.56 -6.38
CA GLY A 137 -11.42 -11.43 -4.95
C GLY A 137 -10.29 -10.78 -4.15
N LEU A 138 -9.27 -10.20 -4.80
CA LEU A 138 -8.23 -9.46 -4.09
C LEU A 138 -8.76 -8.08 -3.70
N ARG A 139 -8.79 -7.80 -2.41
CA ARG A 139 -9.19 -6.49 -1.85
C ARG A 139 -7.99 -5.56 -1.76
N TYR A 140 -8.18 -4.31 -2.12
CA TYR A 140 -7.15 -3.28 -2.04
C TYR A 140 -7.75 -1.90 -1.77
N ILE A 141 -6.97 -1.02 -1.16
CA ILE A 141 -7.37 0.35 -0.85
C ILE A 141 -6.63 1.30 -1.79
N VAL A 142 -7.38 2.12 -2.48
CA VAL A 142 -6.86 3.24 -3.26
C VAL A 142 -6.83 4.47 -2.39
N VAL A 143 -5.69 5.13 -2.32
CA VAL A 143 -5.53 6.41 -1.61
C VAL A 143 -5.45 7.53 -2.62
N LEU A 144 -6.39 8.48 -2.55
CA LEU A 144 -6.46 9.63 -3.44
C LEU A 144 -6.26 10.94 -2.69
N ARG A 145 -5.72 11.94 -3.39
CA ARG A 145 -5.79 13.36 -3.05
C ARG A 145 -6.54 14.08 -4.18
N GLY A 146 -7.80 14.42 -3.94
CA GLY A 146 -8.70 14.78 -5.02
C GLY A 146 -8.80 13.63 -6.03
N LEU A 147 -8.46 13.89 -7.30
CA LEU A 147 -8.42 12.83 -8.35
C LEU A 147 -7.02 12.22 -8.53
N THR A 148 -6.03 12.67 -7.75
CA THR A 148 -4.65 12.20 -7.92
C THR A 148 -4.38 11.00 -7.02
N PRO A 149 -4.04 9.83 -7.56
CA PRO A 149 -3.68 8.68 -6.75
C PRO A 149 -2.35 8.89 -6.01
N LEU A 150 -2.30 8.44 -4.77
CA LEU A 150 -1.12 8.48 -3.92
C LEU A 150 -0.55 7.10 -3.66
N ALA A 151 -1.41 6.09 -3.54
CA ALA A 151 -1.00 4.71 -3.27
C ALA A 151 -2.13 3.73 -3.58
N VAL A 152 -1.75 2.49 -3.80
CA VAL A 152 -2.61 1.30 -3.69
C VAL A 152 -2.06 0.48 -2.54
N LEU A 153 -2.89 0.14 -1.56
CA LEU A 153 -2.50 -0.59 -0.37
C LEU A 153 -3.27 -1.92 -0.30
N ILE A 154 -2.57 -2.99 0.04
CA ILE A 154 -3.19 -4.31 0.23
C ILE A 154 -3.41 -4.53 1.73
N PRO A 155 -4.67 -4.69 2.19
CA PRO A 155 -4.96 -5.04 3.56
C PRO A 155 -4.27 -6.35 3.95
N GLN A 156 -3.80 -6.41 5.19
CA GLN A 156 -3.13 -7.59 5.72
C GLN A 156 -4.12 -8.42 6.54
N ASP A 157 -4.08 -9.73 6.34
CA ASP A 157 -4.78 -10.66 7.21
C ASP A 157 -4.04 -10.78 8.53
N ILE A 158 -4.73 -10.48 9.61
CA ILE A 158 -4.19 -10.67 10.96
C ILE A 158 -4.61 -12.07 11.44
N PRO A 159 -3.68 -12.93 11.83
CA PRO A 159 -4.00 -14.25 12.34
C PRO A 159 -5.00 -14.18 13.52
N ALA A 160 -5.97 -15.07 13.56
CA ALA A 160 -7.02 -15.08 14.59
C ALA A 160 -6.45 -15.15 16.03
N VAL A 161 -5.30 -15.81 16.22
CA VAL A 161 -4.60 -15.86 17.51
C VAL A 161 -4.14 -14.46 17.95
N ASP A 162 -3.63 -13.64 17.02
CA ASP A 162 -3.19 -12.28 17.32
C ASP A 162 -4.38 -11.36 17.62
N MET A 163 -5.53 -11.58 16.98
CA MET A 163 -6.79 -10.90 17.29
C MET A 163 -7.27 -11.19 18.71
N LEU A 164 -7.23 -12.44 19.14
CA LEU A 164 -7.56 -12.83 20.52
C LEU A 164 -6.63 -12.19 21.56
N TYR A 165 -5.33 -12.04 21.20
CA TYR A 165 -4.38 -11.34 22.06
C TYR A 165 -4.70 -9.86 22.23
N MET A 166 -5.19 -9.21 21.18
CA MET A 166 -5.63 -7.80 21.22
C MET A 166 -6.85 -7.64 22.12
N GLU A 167 -7.87 -8.48 21.94
CA GLU A 167 -9.09 -8.43 22.77
C GLU A 167 -8.76 -8.62 24.25
N ALA A 168 -7.91 -9.59 24.59
CA ALA A 168 -7.46 -9.84 25.95
C ALA A 168 -6.68 -8.65 26.54
N SER A 169 -5.85 -7.97 25.73
CA SER A 169 -5.07 -6.82 26.16
C SER A 169 -5.92 -5.57 26.38
N MET A 170 -6.98 -5.38 25.58
CA MET A 170 -7.92 -4.27 25.73
C MET A 170 -8.78 -4.43 26.99
N ILE A 171 -9.19 -5.65 27.34
CA ILE A 171 -9.96 -5.95 28.55
C ILE A 171 -9.13 -5.69 29.80
N SER A 172 -7.84 -6.04 29.78
CA SER A 172 -6.95 -5.83 30.95
C SER A 172 -6.54 -4.36 31.16
N SER A 173 -6.68 -3.48 30.17
CA SER A 173 -6.38 -2.05 30.29
C SER A 173 -7.58 -1.22 30.76
N THR A 174 -8.78 -1.81 30.87
CA THR A 174 -10.02 -1.16 31.33
C THR A 174 -10.42 -1.60 32.74
N ALA A 175 -9.66 -2.45 33.39
CA ALA A 175 -9.80 -2.88 34.79
C ALA A 175 -8.78 -2.18 35.70
#